data_3b370792f0575952f61f2f87459a44de
#
_entry.id   3b370792f0575952f61f2f87459a44de
#
_cell.length_a   1.000
_cell.length_b   1.000
_cell.length_c   1.000
_cell.angle_alpha   90.00
_cell.angle_beta   90.00
_cell.angle_gamma   90.00
#
_symmetry.space_group_name_H-M   'P 1'
#
loop_
_entity.id
_entity.type
_entity.pdbx_description
1 polymer ?
#
loop_
_entity_poly.entity_id
_entity_poly.type
_entity_poly.pdbx_seq_one_letter_code
_entity_poly.pdbx_strand_id
1 'polypeptide(L)'
;MKAYRNKRRFPMDTLFSNISVVTMDERMQVLTDAFVGVTDGKISWLAKKAPEEKPQRIIDGTGMVLIPGLVNCHTQLEQTLLRGYADDCDERTRLAERIYPRMEQMDGRAAKAAATLGIAECLRMGVTSVSDLSGHIDAVAQAVSESGIKANLAQETTMYLGEEFDFETYPACRDFVKAHEEWHGHDNGRIQIEAGIHGEYSSSHELWDALAEYAINNKLGLHLNLSQFPWENEDCLDRAGLTPAQLLDCHGLFGVRTQAAHCCHLEAKDLALLGRRKVSAVCCPVGDRKLAAGEADVLAMVKAGMNVSFGTDSAAVVGSMDLLAQAREAALAAKAKSGDPETLNAQAALLMATVCGAKAQGRAKECGMIKVGMDADLVALDFTQPHLIPCHNIINNVVYAASGRDVCMTMVRGEILYASGKYTTIDLNAVMKELAEHAMPTVFAEKEETE
;
A
#
# COMPACT_ATOMS: atom_id res chain seq x y z
N MET A 1 0.72 51.18 -13.73
CA MET A 1 1.85 50.52 -13.04
C MET A 1 1.39 49.14 -12.53
N LYS A 2 1.72 48.06 -13.24
CA LYS A 2 1.44 46.71 -12.80
C LYS A 2 2.56 46.29 -11.84
N ALA A 3 2.23 46.09 -10.55
CA ALA A 3 3.17 45.55 -9.60
C ALA A 3 3.50 44.10 -9.97
N TYR A 4 4.70 43.86 -10.43
CA TYR A 4 5.27 42.53 -10.51
C TYR A 4 5.42 41.97 -9.09
N ARG A 5 4.52 41.04 -8.67
CA ARG A 5 4.76 40.21 -7.51
C ARG A 5 6.01 39.37 -7.79
N ASN A 6 7.12 39.71 -7.17
CA ASN A 6 8.30 38.88 -7.04
C ASN A 6 7.87 37.60 -6.31
N LYS A 7 7.55 36.52 -7.06
CA LYS A 7 7.50 35.17 -6.48
C LYS A 7 8.94 34.87 -6.03
N ARG A 8 9.18 34.83 -4.73
CA ARG A 8 10.42 34.28 -4.18
C ARG A 8 10.57 32.89 -4.81
N ARG A 9 11.53 32.71 -5.72
CA ARG A 9 11.95 31.40 -6.19
C ARG A 9 12.72 30.79 -5.03
N PHE A 10 12.19 29.71 -4.45
CA PHE A 10 12.97 28.86 -3.56
C PHE A 10 14.08 28.26 -4.41
N PRO A 11 15.34 28.19 -3.88
CA PRO A 11 16.42 27.51 -4.58
C PRO A 11 16.06 26.01 -4.72
N MET A 12 16.51 25.37 -5.81
CA MET A 12 16.33 23.94 -6.00
C MET A 12 17.04 23.16 -4.89
N ASP A 13 16.30 22.28 -4.19
CA ASP A 13 16.83 21.55 -3.05
C ASP A 13 17.75 20.42 -3.52
N THR A 14 17.29 19.61 -4.47
CA THR A 14 18.03 18.46 -4.98
C THR A 14 17.93 18.39 -6.50
N LEU A 15 19.04 18.09 -7.14
CA LEU A 15 19.14 17.78 -8.57
C LEU A 15 19.73 16.39 -8.76
N PHE A 16 18.98 15.49 -9.36
CA PHE A 16 19.53 14.26 -9.92
C PHE A 16 20.11 14.58 -11.29
N SER A 17 21.33 14.14 -11.56
CA SER A 17 22.02 14.32 -12.83
C SER A 17 22.41 12.96 -13.41
N ASN A 18 22.54 12.88 -14.74
CA ASN A 18 22.98 11.67 -15.44
C ASN A 18 22.16 10.43 -15.15
N ILE A 19 20.86 10.58 -14.86
CA ILE A 19 19.99 9.49 -14.41
C ILE A 19 19.07 9.01 -15.53
N SER A 20 18.80 7.71 -15.58
CA SER A 20 17.71 7.17 -16.39
C SER A 20 16.40 7.30 -15.65
N VAL A 21 15.32 7.72 -16.32
CA VAL A 21 14.03 8.02 -15.69
C VAL A 21 12.91 7.28 -16.41
N VAL A 22 12.11 6.53 -15.67
CA VAL A 22 10.84 5.97 -16.16
C VAL A 22 9.73 6.85 -15.60
N THR A 23 9.06 7.63 -16.45
CA THR A 23 8.14 8.68 -15.97
C THR A 23 6.81 8.16 -15.48
N MET A 24 6.31 7.08 -16.05
CA MET A 24 4.95 6.55 -15.82
C MET A 24 3.84 7.59 -16.02
N ASP A 25 4.14 8.72 -16.68
CA ASP A 25 3.18 9.74 -17.06
C ASP A 25 2.36 9.31 -18.31
N GLU A 26 1.48 10.16 -18.79
CA GLU A 26 0.59 9.86 -19.93
C GLU A 26 1.38 9.55 -21.23
N ARG A 27 2.64 9.92 -21.29
CA ARG A 27 3.53 9.68 -22.44
C ARG A 27 4.39 8.42 -22.26
N MET A 28 4.42 7.86 -21.04
CA MET A 28 5.19 6.65 -20.69
C MET A 28 6.64 6.74 -21.12
N GLN A 29 7.29 7.88 -20.86
CA GLN A 29 8.64 8.15 -21.36
C GLN A 29 9.70 7.40 -20.54
N VAL A 30 10.71 6.92 -21.25
CA VAL A 30 12.00 6.52 -20.67
C VAL A 30 13.04 7.52 -21.15
N LEU A 31 13.58 8.31 -20.23
CA LEU A 31 14.63 9.31 -20.51
C LEU A 31 15.96 8.76 -20.01
N THR A 32 16.99 8.83 -20.83
CA THR A 32 18.38 8.55 -20.45
C THR A 32 19.17 9.84 -20.33
N ASP A 33 20.17 9.85 -19.44
CA ASP A 33 21.01 11.01 -19.19
C ASP A 33 20.19 12.27 -18.87
N ALA A 34 19.17 12.09 -18.06
CA ALA A 34 18.23 13.13 -17.68
C ALA A 34 18.65 13.86 -16.38
N PHE A 35 18.00 15.00 -16.17
CA PHE A 35 18.07 15.79 -14.95
C PHE A 35 16.68 15.88 -14.34
N VAL A 36 16.57 15.57 -13.03
CA VAL A 36 15.34 15.70 -12.26
C VAL A 36 15.61 16.64 -11.10
N GLY A 37 14.93 17.77 -11.06
CA GLY A 37 15.04 18.76 -9.99
C GLY A 37 13.88 18.68 -9.02
N VAL A 38 14.17 18.84 -7.74
CA VAL A 38 13.19 18.88 -6.65
C VAL A 38 13.29 20.23 -5.94
N THR A 39 12.14 20.86 -5.70
CA THR A 39 12.02 22.12 -4.97
C THR A 39 10.78 22.07 -4.11
N ASP A 40 10.91 22.34 -2.82
CA ASP A 40 9.80 22.37 -1.85
C ASP A 40 8.95 21.10 -1.93
N GLY A 41 9.62 19.93 -1.88
CA GLY A 41 8.99 18.62 -1.89
C GLY A 41 8.38 18.19 -3.23
N LYS A 42 8.49 19.01 -4.29
CA LYS A 42 7.87 18.73 -5.60
C LYS A 42 8.90 18.62 -6.71
N ILE A 43 8.57 17.84 -7.74
CA ILE A 43 9.34 17.77 -8.97
C ILE A 43 9.21 19.11 -9.67
N SER A 44 10.31 19.86 -9.78
CA SER A 44 10.37 21.19 -10.40
C SER A 44 11.02 21.19 -11.78
N TRP A 45 11.82 20.16 -12.11
CA TRP A 45 12.53 20.02 -13.36
C TRP A 45 12.57 18.57 -13.83
N LEU A 46 12.38 18.37 -15.14
CA LEU A 46 12.55 17.07 -15.81
C LEU A 46 12.94 17.32 -17.25
N ALA A 47 14.20 17.12 -17.61
CA ALA A 47 14.70 17.32 -18.97
C ALA A 47 16.05 16.63 -19.18
N LYS A 48 16.47 16.49 -20.47
CA LYS A 48 17.85 16.09 -20.83
C LYS A 48 18.87 17.21 -20.67
N LYS A 49 18.43 18.44 -20.48
CA LYS A 49 19.31 19.61 -20.26
C LYS A 49 19.29 19.96 -18.77
N ALA A 50 20.45 20.23 -18.21
CA ALA A 50 20.57 20.73 -16.86
C ALA A 50 19.84 22.08 -16.68
N PRO A 51 19.22 22.32 -15.50
CA PRO A 51 18.66 23.62 -15.17
C PRO A 51 19.75 24.69 -15.07
N GLU A 52 19.39 25.96 -15.27
CA GLU A 52 20.31 27.09 -15.06
C GLU A 52 20.47 27.41 -13.57
N GLU A 53 19.48 27.04 -12.75
CA GLU A 53 19.43 27.26 -11.33
C GLU A 53 20.38 26.29 -10.60
N LYS A 54 21.17 26.83 -9.64
CA LYS A 54 22.08 26.00 -8.83
C LYS A 54 21.31 25.29 -7.73
N PRO A 55 21.37 23.96 -7.65
CA PRO A 55 20.75 23.21 -6.57
C PRO A 55 21.60 23.30 -5.29
N GLN A 56 20.95 23.05 -4.15
CA GLN A 56 21.65 22.91 -2.86
C GLN A 56 22.45 21.60 -2.82
N ARG A 57 21.91 20.52 -3.41
CA ARG A 57 22.54 19.21 -3.47
C ARG A 57 22.42 18.62 -4.88
N ILE A 58 23.49 17.97 -5.33
CA ILE A 58 23.50 17.18 -6.57
C ILE A 58 23.69 15.71 -6.20
N ILE A 59 22.88 14.84 -6.80
CA ILE A 59 23.00 13.38 -6.73
C ILE A 59 23.36 12.93 -8.14
N ASP A 60 24.54 12.34 -8.29
CA ASP A 60 24.93 11.70 -9.56
C ASP A 60 24.21 10.36 -9.68
N GLY A 61 23.33 10.25 -10.68
CA GLY A 61 22.52 9.09 -10.98
C GLY A 61 23.13 8.15 -12.01
N THR A 62 24.42 8.28 -12.30
CA THR A 62 25.12 7.37 -13.21
C THR A 62 24.94 5.92 -12.79
N GLY A 63 24.42 5.09 -13.70
CA GLY A 63 24.11 3.68 -13.40
C GLY A 63 22.82 3.45 -12.60
N MET A 64 22.06 4.50 -12.30
CA MET A 64 20.79 4.39 -11.60
C MET A 64 19.59 4.58 -12.54
N VAL A 65 18.48 3.97 -12.16
CA VAL A 65 17.16 4.18 -12.77
C VAL A 65 16.23 4.79 -11.73
N LEU A 66 15.64 5.94 -12.04
CA LEU A 66 14.63 6.60 -11.23
C LEU A 66 13.25 6.21 -11.72
N ILE A 67 12.42 5.69 -10.81
CA ILE A 67 11.02 5.38 -11.02
C ILE A 67 10.16 6.18 -10.04
N PRO A 68 8.84 6.35 -10.28
CA PRO A 68 7.94 6.85 -9.25
C PRO A 68 7.99 5.95 -8.02
N GLY A 69 7.76 6.53 -6.86
CA GLY A 69 7.57 5.74 -5.64
C GLY A 69 6.51 4.67 -5.81
N LEU A 70 6.79 3.48 -5.33
CA LEU A 70 5.84 2.38 -5.33
C LEU A 70 4.72 2.64 -4.32
N VAL A 71 3.48 2.29 -4.67
CA VAL A 71 2.29 2.52 -3.86
C VAL A 71 1.70 1.17 -3.48
N ASN A 72 1.89 0.78 -2.22
CA ASN A 72 1.39 -0.47 -1.65
C ASN A 72 -0.03 -0.26 -1.10
N CYS A 73 -1.03 -0.78 -1.79
CA CYS A 73 -2.43 -0.48 -1.52
C CYS A 73 -3.10 -1.41 -0.50
N HIS A 74 -2.37 -2.36 0.06
CA HIS A 74 -2.86 -3.21 1.14
C HIS A 74 -1.70 -3.72 1.97
N THR A 75 -1.69 -3.33 3.25
CA THR A 75 -0.75 -3.79 4.27
C THR A 75 -1.48 -3.99 5.61
N GLN A 76 -0.86 -4.74 6.49
CA GLN A 76 -1.17 -4.84 7.92
C GLN A 76 0.16 -4.72 8.66
N LEU A 77 0.61 -3.48 8.86
CA LEU A 77 1.98 -3.18 9.29
C LEU A 77 2.31 -3.73 10.68
N GLU A 78 1.34 -3.72 11.60
CA GLU A 78 1.54 -4.26 12.95
C GLU A 78 1.81 -5.78 12.95
N GLN A 79 1.29 -6.53 11.96
CA GLN A 79 1.53 -7.96 11.81
C GLN A 79 2.95 -8.29 11.32
N THR A 80 3.82 -7.31 11.09
CA THR A 80 5.24 -7.55 10.78
C THR A 80 5.93 -8.36 11.87
N LEU A 81 5.47 -8.25 13.13
CA LEU A 81 5.95 -9.04 14.27
C LEU A 81 5.71 -10.55 14.11
N LEU A 82 4.68 -10.92 13.34
CA LEU A 82 4.24 -12.31 13.16
C LEU A 82 4.81 -12.98 11.91
N ARG A 83 5.81 -12.38 11.27
CA ARG A 83 6.45 -12.93 10.05
C ARG A 83 6.94 -14.36 10.26
N GLY A 84 6.45 -15.29 9.42
CA GLY A 84 6.83 -16.71 9.48
C GLY A 84 6.24 -17.48 10.66
N TYR A 85 5.38 -16.87 11.48
CA TYR A 85 4.84 -17.52 12.67
C TYR A 85 3.72 -18.52 12.35
N ALA A 86 2.90 -18.23 11.35
CA ALA A 86 1.73 -19.02 11.01
C ALA A 86 1.72 -19.44 9.53
N ASP A 87 2.86 -19.89 9.03
CA ASP A 87 3.01 -20.41 7.68
C ASP A 87 2.56 -21.87 7.59
N ASP A 88 2.23 -22.32 6.36
CA ASP A 88 1.93 -23.71 6.00
C ASP A 88 0.77 -24.35 6.80
N CYS A 89 -0.28 -23.57 7.11
CA CYS A 89 -1.53 -24.05 7.68
C CYS A 89 -2.75 -23.43 6.95
N ASP A 90 -3.92 -24.06 7.10
CA ASP A 90 -5.14 -23.54 6.51
C ASP A 90 -5.54 -22.20 7.15
N GLU A 91 -6.29 -21.38 6.39
CA GLU A 91 -6.58 -20.01 6.81
C GLU A 91 -7.41 -19.90 8.09
N ARG A 92 -8.39 -20.77 8.28
CA ARG A 92 -9.24 -20.73 9.50
C ARG A 92 -8.41 -21.06 10.74
N THR A 93 -7.58 -22.10 10.68
CA THR A 93 -6.61 -22.46 11.73
C THR A 93 -5.59 -21.33 11.92
N ARG A 94 -5.07 -20.77 10.82
CA ARG A 94 -4.11 -19.66 10.86
C ARG A 94 -4.66 -18.48 11.64
N LEU A 95 -5.85 -18.02 11.30
CA LEU A 95 -6.48 -16.88 11.96
C LEU A 95 -6.88 -17.19 13.40
N ALA A 96 -7.69 -18.26 13.61
CA ALA A 96 -8.30 -18.52 14.90
C ALA A 96 -7.32 -18.99 15.97
N GLU A 97 -6.34 -19.84 15.58
CA GLU A 97 -5.44 -20.48 16.55
C GLU A 97 -4.08 -19.82 16.66
N ARG A 98 -3.67 -19.05 15.62
CA ARG A 98 -2.31 -18.47 15.57
C ARG A 98 -2.32 -16.95 15.61
N ILE A 99 -3.02 -16.29 14.69
CA ILE A 99 -2.92 -14.84 14.52
C ILE A 99 -3.72 -14.09 15.60
N TYR A 100 -5.04 -14.33 15.68
CA TYR A 100 -5.90 -13.58 16.60
C TYR A 100 -5.45 -13.67 18.06
N PRO A 101 -5.06 -14.86 18.62
CA PRO A 101 -4.60 -14.93 20.00
C PRO A 101 -3.33 -14.10 20.27
N ARG A 102 -2.50 -13.84 19.25
CA ARG A 102 -1.31 -12.99 19.37
C ARG A 102 -1.64 -11.53 19.19
N MET A 103 -2.57 -11.21 18.28
CA MET A 103 -3.06 -9.83 18.11
C MET A 103 -3.78 -9.33 19.37
N GLU A 104 -4.55 -10.17 20.06
CA GLU A 104 -5.17 -9.84 21.36
C GLU A 104 -4.17 -9.51 22.47
N GLN A 105 -2.96 -10.08 22.41
CA GLN A 105 -1.90 -9.80 23.37
C GLN A 105 -1.06 -8.57 23.00
N MET A 106 -1.18 -8.09 21.77
CA MET A 106 -0.43 -6.95 21.27
C MET A 106 -0.96 -5.66 21.92
N ASP A 107 -0.07 -4.91 22.56
CA ASP A 107 -0.39 -3.57 23.02
C ASP A 107 0.03 -2.51 21.97
N GLY A 108 -0.42 -1.26 22.15
CA GLY A 108 -0.11 -0.19 21.22
C GLY A 108 1.39 0.11 21.07
N ARG A 109 2.20 -0.19 22.10
CA ARG A 109 3.65 -0.02 22.07
C ARG A 109 4.30 -1.09 21.17
N ALA A 110 3.88 -2.34 21.30
CA ALA A 110 4.29 -3.43 20.44
C ALA A 110 3.85 -3.21 18.98
N ALA A 111 2.59 -2.80 18.78
CA ALA A 111 2.05 -2.47 17.46
C ALA A 111 2.85 -1.35 16.76
N LYS A 112 3.20 -0.27 17.48
CA LYS A 112 4.03 0.81 16.94
C LYS A 112 5.42 0.32 16.52
N ALA A 113 6.08 -0.49 17.36
CA ALA A 113 7.40 -1.03 17.03
C ALA A 113 7.34 -1.95 15.81
N ALA A 114 6.35 -2.84 15.73
CA ALA A 114 6.12 -3.73 14.60
C ALA A 114 5.81 -2.95 13.31
N ALA A 115 4.92 -1.96 13.38
CA ALA A 115 4.59 -1.09 12.25
C ALA A 115 5.82 -0.29 11.77
N THR A 116 6.64 0.21 12.69
CA THR A 116 7.88 0.93 12.31
C THR A 116 8.87 0.00 11.59
N LEU A 117 8.97 -1.28 11.99
CA LEU A 117 9.77 -2.26 11.27
C LEU A 117 9.21 -2.52 9.86
N GLY A 118 7.89 -2.70 9.73
CA GLY A 118 7.22 -2.88 8.44
C GLY A 118 7.42 -1.68 7.51
N ILE A 119 7.32 -0.45 8.04
CA ILE A 119 7.61 0.78 7.29
C ILE A 119 9.07 0.84 6.86
N ALA A 120 10.01 0.48 7.73
CA ALA A 120 11.42 0.44 7.37
C ALA A 120 11.66 -0.52 6.19
N GLU A 121 11.03 -1.69 6.19
CA GLU A 121 11.09 -2.61 5.04
C GLU A 121 10.44 -2.02 3.80
N CYS A 122 9.24 -1.42 3.90
CA CYS A 122 8.59 -0.72 2.80
C CYS A 122 9.51 0.33 2.16
N LEU A 123 10.11 1.21 2.96
CA LEU A 123 11.06 2.22 2.48
C LEU A 123 12.29 1.59 1.84
N ARG A 124 12.83 0.49 2.42
CA ARG A 124 13.95 -0.27 1.87
C ARG A 124 13.63 -0.88 0.51
N MET A 125 12.37 -1.25 0.28
CA MET A 125 11.87 -1.87 -0.97
C MET A 125 11.27 -0.85 -1.95
N GLY A 126 11.41 0.46 -1.69
CA GLY A 126 10.97 1.51 -2.61
C GLY A 126 9.48 1.88 -2.51
N VAL A 127 8.80 1.46 -1.47
CA VAL A 127 7.41 1.88 -1.20
C VAL A 127 7.43 3.26 -0.56
N THR A 128 6.71 4.22 -1.14
CA THR A 128 6.60 5.61 -0.66
C THR A 128 5.24 5.92 -0.06
N SER A 129 4.24 5.08 -0.32
CA SER A 129 2.89 5.23 0.20
C SER A 129 2.26 3.86 0.46
N VAL A 130 1.60 3.70 1.60
CA VAL A 130 0.91 2.48 2.00
C VAL A 130 -0.58 2.75 2.21
N SER A 131 -1.44 1.74 1.97
CA SER A 131 -2.77 1.66 2.57
C SER A 131 -2.72 0.53 3.59
N ASP A 132 -3.05 0.84 4.83
CA ASP A 132 -2.92 -0.08 5.96
C ASP A 132 -4.27 -0.37 6.60
N LEU A 133 -4.51 -1.62 6.94
CA LEU A 133 -5.72 -2.08 7.63
C LEU A 133 -5.28 -2.81 8.90
N SER A 134 -5.21 -2.11 10.02
CA SER A 134 -4.66 -2.60 11.29
C SER A 134 -5.61 -2.33 12.47
N GLY A 135 -5.50 -3.16 13.51
CA GLY A 135 -6.30 -3.04 14.73
C GLY A 135 -5.87 -1.88 15.65
N HIS A 136 -4.59 -1.55 15.66
CA HIS A 136 -4.03 -0.47 16.50
C HIS A 136 -3.74 0.79 15.68
N ILE A 137 -4.77 1.36 15.05
CA ILE A 137 -4.62 2.47 14.08
C ILE A 137 -3.84 3.67 14.63
N ASP A 138 -4.01 4.05 15.89
CA ASP A 138 -3.28 5.18 16.50
C ASP A 138 -1.77 4.90 16.58
N ALA A 139 -1.39 3.69 16.99
CA ALA A 139 0.01 3.27 17.07
C ALA A 139 0.67 3.24 15.67
N VAL A 140 -0.06 2.75 14.67
CA VAL A 140 0.39 2.75 13.26
C VAL A 140 0.51 4.18 12.74
N ALA A 141 -0.45 5.06 13.04
CA ALA A 141 -0.41 6.47 12.63
C ALA A 141 0.81 7.21 13.23
N GLN A 142 1.15 6.94 14.48
CA GLN A 142 2.38 7.46 15.10
C GLN A 142 3.64 6.98 14.36
N ALA A 143 3.74 5.67 14.07
CA ALA A 143 4.86 5.12 13.30
C ALA A 143 4.99 5.75 11.91
N VAL A 144 3.86 5.96 11.22
CA VAL A 144 3.79 6.63 9.91
C VAL A 144 4.22 8.10 10.01
N SER A 145 3.75 8.82 11.02
CA SER A 145 4.11 10.23 11.24
C SER A 145 5.60 10.40 11.46
N GLU A 146 6.18 9.59 12.33
CA GLU A 146 7.61 9.64 12.68
C GLU A 146 8.52 9.19 11.52
N SER A 147 8.09 8.22 10.73
CA SER A 147 8.89 7.68 9.62
C SER A 147 8.95 8.57 8.38
N GLY A 148 7.95 9.41 8.16
CA GLY A 148 7.85 10.25 6.97
C GLY A 148 7.21 9.58 5.74
N ILE A 149 6.81 8.31 5.78
CA ILE A 149 6.09 7.63 4.69
C ILE A 149 4.67 8.21 4.52
N LYS A 150 4.11 8.16 3.29
CA LYS A 150 2.68 8.47 3.09
C LYS A 150 1.82 7.28 3.49
N ALA A 151 0.64 7.55 4.04
CA ALA A 151 -0.30 6.47 4.35
C ALA A 151 -1.77 6.88 4.22
N ASN A 152 -2.59 5.92 3.81
CA ASN A 152 -4.01 5.86 4.07
C ASN A 152 -4.22 4.75 5.10
N LEU A 153 -4.77 5.09 6.27
CA LEU A 153 -4.91 4.18 7.40
C LEU A 153 -6.38 3.89 7.65
N ALA A 154 -6.71 2.62 7.79
CA ALA A 154 -8.04 2.15 8.12
C ALA A 154 -8.00 1.32 9.40
N GLN A 155 -8.92 1.57 10.33
CA GLN A 155 -9.12 0.70 11.48
C GLN A 155 -9.68 -0.63 10.99
N GLU A 156 -9.01 -1.72 11.31
CA GLU A 156 -9.58 -3.04 11.09
C GLU A 156 -10.74 -3.24 12.06
N THR A 157 -11.97 -3.21 11.54
CA THR A 157 -13.16 -3.44 12.35
C THR A 157 -13.73 -4.83 12.08
N THR A 158 -14.03 -5.52 13.15
CA THR A 158 -14.73 -6.82 13.18
C THR A 158 -15.92 -6.70 14.12
N MET A 159 -16.96 -7.45 13.87
CA MET A 159 -18.13 -7.56 14.73
C MET A 159 -18.86 -8.86 14.43
N TYR A 160 -18.94 -9.74 15.39
CA TYR A 160 -19.58 -11.03 15.20
C TYR A 160 -21.10 -10.96 15.44
N LEU A 161 -21.84 -11.85 14.79
CA LEU A 161 -23.30 -11.91 14.92
C LEU A 161 -23.70 -12.13 16.39
N GLY A 162 -24.61 -11.29 16.88
CA GLY A 162 -25.14 -11.38 18.25
C GLY A 162 -24.41 -10.50 19.27
N GLU A 163 -23.36 -9.78 18.88
CA GLU A 163 -22.79 -8.72 19.71
C GLU A 163 -23.72 -7.51 19.78
N GLU A 164 -23.78 -6.86 20.94
CA GLU A 164 -24.48 -5.57 21.08
C GLU A 164 -23.69 -4.50 20.35
N PHE A 165 -24.35 -3.73 19.47
CA PHE A 165 -23.73 -2.70 18.69
C PHE A 165 -24.31 -1.32 18.97
N ASP A 166 -23.42 -0.40 19.27
CA ASP A 166 -23.64 1.04 19.29
C ASP A 166 -22.37 1.69 18.76
N PHE A 167 -22.49 2.43 17.66
CA PHE A 167 -21.34 3.00 16.95
C PHE A 167 -20.49 3.92 17.82
N GLU A 168 -21.09 4.67 18.74
CA GLU A 168 -20.38 5.63 19.61
C GLU A 168 -19.57 4.91 20.71
N THR A 169 -19.99 3.73 21.11
CA THR A 169 -19.39 2.99 22.23
C THR A 169 -18.61 1.74 21.81
N TYR A 170 -18.85 1.20 20.60
CA TYR A 170 -18.12 0.04 20.10
C TYR A 170 -16.62 0.34 19.95
N PRO A 171 -15.72 -0.42 20.59
CA PRO A 171 -14.32 -0.04 20.72
C PRO A 171 -13.63 0.30 19.40
N ALA A 172 -13.75 -0.55 18.37
CA ALA A 172 -13.11 -0.31 17.08
C ALA A 172 -13.65 0.93 16.35
N CYS A 173 -14.97 1.20 16.46
CA CYS A 173 -15.58 2.40 15.88
C CYS A 173 -15.11 3.67 16.60
N ARG A 174 -15.01 3.62 17.93
CA ARG A 174 -14.48 4.72 18.73
C ARG A 174 -13.03 5.03 18.39
N ASP A 175 -12.19 3.99 18.23
CA ASP A 175 -10.79 4.14 17.84
C ASP A 175 -10.67 4.71 16.41
N PHE A 176 -11.54 4.28 15.49
CA PHE A 176 -11.65 4.84 14.14
C PHE A 176 -12.02 6.33 14.16
N VAL A 177 -13.07 6.71 14.90
CA VAL A 177 -13.52 8.11 15.00
C VAL A 177 -12.42 8.98 15.59
N LYS A 178 -11.79 8.53 16.68
CA LYS A 178 -10.64 9.20 17.29
C LYS A 178 -9.49 9.38 16.30
N ALA A 179 -9.12 8.34 15.58
CA ALA A 179 -8.06 8.42 14.58
C ALA A 179 -8.43 9.39 13.44
N HIS A 180 -9.69 9.42 13.00
CA HIS A 180 -10.16 10.39 12.01
C HIS A 180 -9.99 11.84 12.53
N GLU A 181 -10.36 12.13 13.76
CA GLU A 181 -10.25 13.47 14.35
C GLU A 181 -8.79 13.92 14.53
N GLU A 182 -7.90 13.00 14.94
CA GLU A 182 -6.52 13.31 15.29
C GLU A 182 -5.57 13.26 14.09
N TRP A 183 -5.76 12.32 13.16
CA TRP A 183 -4.77 12.01 12.13
C TRP A 183 -5.19 12.35 10.69
N HIS A 184 -6.50 12.52 10.40
CA HIS A 184 -6.91 12.77 9.02
C HIS A 184 -6.41 14.13 8.54
N GLY A 185 -5.65 14.12 7.44
CA GLY A 185 -5.02 15.33 6.91
C GLY A 185 -3.74 15.75 7.63
N HIS A 186 -3.27 15.00 8.64
CA HIS A 186 -2.04 15.29 9.36
C HIS A 186 -0.83 15.36 8.41
N ASP A 187 0.22 16.11 8.81
CA ASP A 187 1.43 16.34 8.02
C ASP A 187 1.13 16.84 6.58
N ASN A 188 0.25 17.86 6.47
CA ASN A 188 -0.19 18.42 5.19
C ASN A 188 -0.82 17.38 4.25
N GLY A 189 -1.64 16.47 4.78
CA GLY A 189 -2.35 15.43 4.04
C GLY A 189 -1.51 14.19 3.75
N ARG A 190 -0.32 14.04 4.36
CA ARG A 190 0.50 12.83 4.21
C ARG A 190 -0.20 11.61 4.83
N ILE A 191 -0.91 11.79 5.94
CA ILE A 191 -1.75 10.79 6.60
C ILE A 191 -3.21 11.05 6.26
N GLN A 192 -3.91 10.03 5.77
CA GLN A 192 -5.35 10.03 5.52
C GLN A 192 -5.98 8.87 6.29
N ILE A 193 -7.16 9.09 6.85
CA ILE A 193 -7.93 8.02 7.51
C ILE A 193 -9.06 7.58 6.59
N GLU A 194 -9.30 6.28 6.54
CA GLU A 194 -10.37 5.63 5.80
C GLU A 194 -11.21 4.77 6.75
N ALA A 195 -12.47 4.52 6.43
CA ALA A 195 -13.23 3.48 7.10
C ALA A 195 -12.66 2.11 6.73
N GLY A 196 -12.74 1.14 7.62
CA GLY A 196 -12.19 -0.18 7.39
C GLY A 196 -13.06 -1.28 7.97
N ILE A 197 -13.20 -2.38 7.25
CA ILE A 197 -13.71 -3.65 7.77
C ILE A 197 -12.74 -4.76 7.41
N HIS A 198 -12.57 -5.74 8.30
CA HIS A 198 -11.73 -6.89 7.99
C HIS A 198 -12.30 -7.65 6.78
N GLY A 199 -13.56 -8.05 6.82
CA GLY A 199 -14.24 -8.72 5.74
C GLY A 199 -15.74 -8.85 6.00
N GLU A 200 -16.50 -9.27 5.01
CA GLU A 200 -17.94 -9.49 5.13
C GLU A 200 -18.25 -10.56 6.20
N TYR A 201 -17.52 -11.66 6.18
CA TYR A 201 -17.71 -12.82 7.07
C TYR A 201 -17.37 -12.57 8.55
N SER A 202 -16.67 -11.52 8.85
CA SER A 202 -16.23 -11.12 10.20
C SER A 202 -16.87 -9.84 10.70
N SER A 203 -17.97 -9.41 10.07
CA SER A 203 -18.66 -8.16 10.42
C SER A 203 -20.17 -8.27 10.17
N SER A 204 -20.95 -7.34 10.70
CA SER A 204 -22.41 -7.36 10.64
C SER A 204 -22.99 -6.17 9.89
N HIS A 205 -24.26 -6.28 9.51
CA HIS A 205 -24.95 -5.24 8.75
C HIS A 205 -25.11 -3.93 9.53
N GLU A 206 -25.25 -3.98 10.86
CA GLU A 206 -25.31 -2.78 11.69
C GLU A 206 -24.00 -1.99 11.61
N LEU A 207 -22.87 -2.69 11.64
CA LEU A 207 -21.54 -2.08 11.48
C LEU A 207 -21.38 -1.50 10.06
N TRP A 208 -21.81 -2.23 9.02
CA TRP A 208 -21.68 -1.75 7.63
C TRP A 208 -22.48 -0.48 7.38
N ASP A 209 -23.74 -0.43 7.83
CA ASP A 209 -24.61 0.74 7.70
C ASP A 209 -24.00 1.96 8.39
N ALA A 210 -23.51 1.79 9.63
CA ALA A 210 -22.93 2.89 10.39
C ALA A 210 -21.60 3.39 9.78
N LEU A 211 -20.72 2.49 9.36
CA LEU A 211 -19.46 2.86 8.70
C LEU A 211 -19.69 3.53 7.33
N ALA A 212 -20.65 3.02 6.53
CA ALA A 212 -21.03 3.63 5.26
C ALA A 212 -21.56 5.05 5.45
N GLU A 213 -22.48 5.24 6.40
CA GLU A 213 -23.02 6.57 6.73
C GLU A 213 -21.91 7.52 7.18
N TYR A 214 -21.06 7.09 8.12
CA TYR A 214 -19.97 7.93 8.61
C TYR A 214 -18.98 8.29 7.51
N ALA A 215 -18.58 7.33 6.68
CA ALA A 215 -17.64 7.56 5.58
C ALA A 215 -18.22 8.52 4.51
N ILE A 216 -19.49 8.37 4.15
CA ILE A 216 -20.19 9.26 3.21
C ILE A 216 -20.26 10.69 3.77
N ASN A 217 -20.69 10.86 5.02
CA ASN A 217 -20.86 12.16 5.66
C ASN A 217 -19.53 12.91 5.79
N ASN A 218 -18.44 12.19 6.05
CA ASN A 218 -17.10 12.76 6.24
C ASN A 218 -16.21 12.69 4.97
N LYS A 219 -16.74 12.16 3.84
CA LYS A 219 -16.02 12.02 2.57
C LYS A 219 -14.74 11.18 2.68
N LEU A 220 -14.75 10.17 3.52
CA LEU A 220 -13.65 9.24 3.69
C LEU A 220 -13.66 8.17 2.60
N GLY A 221 -12.55 7.47 2.42
CA GLY A 221 -12.48 6.22 1.67
C GLY A 221 -12.87 5.04 2.54
N LEU A 222 -12.92 3.86 1.90
CA LEU A 222 -13.14 2.57 2.52
C LEU A 222 -12.03 1.59 2.10
N HIS A 223 -11.56 0.79 3.03
CA HIS A 223 -10.61 -0.30 2.81
C HIS A 223 -11.15 -1.59 3.43
N LEU A 224 -11.15 -2.69 2.65
CA LEU A 224 -11.66 -4.00 3.10
C LEU A 224 -11.00 -5.15 2.34
N ASN A 225 -11.04 -6.36 2.93
CA ASN A 225 -10.83 -7.61 2.22
C ASN A 225 -12.13 -8.07 1.56
N LEU A 226 -12.06 -8.60 0.34
CA LEU A 226 -13.23 -8.97 -0.44
C LEU A 226 -13.00 -10.25 -1.24
N SER A 227 -13.80 -11.28 -0.96
CA SER A 227 -13.85 -12.53 -1.72
C SER A 227 -12.45 -13.11 -1.98
N GLN A 228 -11.65 -13.23 -0.92
CA GLN A 228 -10.31 -13.80 -0.98
C GLN A 228 -10.37 -15.32 -1.15
N PHE A 229 -11.22 -16.01 -0.37
CA PHE A 229 -11.37 -17.45 -0.37
C PHE A 229 -12.72 -17.88 -0.97
N PRO A 230 -12.82 -19.08 -1.59
CA PRO A 230 -14.08 -19.59 -2.13
C PRO A 230 -15.20 -19.65 -1.10
N TRP A 231 -14.88 -20.08 0.14
CA TRP A 231 -15.85 -20.23 1.21
C TRP A 231 -16.51 -18.92 1.65
N GLU A 232 -15.86 -17.75 1.44
CA GLU A 232 -16.49 -16.46 1.73
C GLU A 232 -17.74 -16.25 0.86
N ASN A 233 -17.64 -16.55 -0.45
CA ASN A 233 -18.77 -16.47 -1.35
C ASN A 233 -19.83 -17.54 -1.05
N GLU A 234 -19.42 -18.78 -0.78
CA GLU A 234 -20.30 -19.90 -0.47
C GLU A 234 -21.11 -19.61 0.80
N ASP A 235 -20.45 -19.26 1.91
CA ASP A 235 -21.10 -18.95 3.19
C ASP A 235 -22.03 -17.73 3.07
N CYS A 236 -21.67 -16.69 2.31
CA CYS A 236 -22.50 -15.51 2.10
C CYS A 236 -23.73 -15.83 1.24
N LEU A 237 -23.57 -16.61 0.15
CA LEU A 237 -24.68 -17.06 -0.69
C LEU A 237 -25.68 -17.91 0.08
N ASP A 238 -25.19 -18.84 0.93
CA ASP A 238 -26.03 -19.70 1.73
C ASP A 238 -26.82 -18.91 2.79
N ARG A 239 -26.21 -17.89 3.39
CA ARG A 239 -26.78 -17.05 4.44
C ARG A 239 -27.69 -15.95 3.91
N ALA A 240 -27.29 -15.26 2.86
CA ALA A 240 -27.95 -14.04 2.36
C ALA A 240 -28.50 -14.14 0.93
N GLY A 241 -28.16 -15.19 0.18
CA GLY A 241 -28.54 -15.33 -1.23
C GLY A 241 -27.81 -14.35 -2.18
N LEU A 242 -26.77 -13.69 -1.70
CA LEU A 242 -25.93 -12.70 -2.39
C LEU A 242 -24.45 -13.02 -2.21
N THR A 243 -23.60 -12.57 -3.13
CA THR A 243 -22.17 -12.59 -2.92
C THR A 243 -21.75 -11.49 -1.93
N PRO A 244 -20.57 -11.57 -1.31
CA PRO A 244 -20.05 -10.51 -0.42
C PRO A 244 -20.09 -9.12 -1.09
N ALA A 245 -19.68 -9.01 -2.35
CA ALA A 245 -19.73 -7.75 -3.09
C ALA A 245 -21.15 -7.19 -3.25
N GLN A 246 -22.12 -8.05 -3.56
CA GLN A 246 -23.52 -7.64 -3.72
C GLN A 246 -24.14 -7.23 -2.40
N LEU A 247 -23.86 -7.99 -1.33
CA LEU A 247 -24.39 -7.72 0.00
C LEU A 247 -23.86 -6.39 0.55
N LEU A 248 -22.55 -6.17 0.49
CA LEU A 248 -21.93 -4.92 0.95
C LEU A 248 -22.38 -3.69 0.14
N ASP A 249 -22.68 -3.86 -1.18
CA ASP A 249 -23.28 -2.79 -1.98
C ASP A 249 -24.70 -2.43 -1.54
N CYS A 250 -25.50 -3.43 -1.12
CA CYS A 250 -26.85 -3.18 -0.58
C CYS A 250 -26.82 -2.32 0.69
N HIS A 251 -25.76 -2.42 1.48
CA HIS A 251 -25.52 -1.61 2.68
C HIS A 251 -24.75 -0.31 2.41
N GLY A 252 -24.54 0.06 1.14
CA GLY A 252 -24.02 1.36 0.73
C GLY A 252 -22.50 1.55 0.86
N LEU A 253 -21.74 0.52 1.25
CA LEU A 253 -20.30 0.61 1.46
C LEU A 253 -19.52 1.06 0.22
N PHE A 254 -19.98 0.72 -0.99
CA PHE A 254 -19.38 1.18 -2.25
C PHE A 254 -19.87 2.55 -2.72
N GLY A 255 -20.52 3.32 -1.85
CA GLY A 255 -20.89 4.72 -2.10
C GLY A 255 -19.74 5.71 -2.03
N VAL A 256 -18.58 5.30 -1.51
CA VAL A 256 -17.35 6.09 -1.38
C VAL A 256 -16.21 5.48 -2.21
N ARG A 257 -15.06 6.18 -2.29
CA ARG A 257 -13.84 5.60 -2.87
C ARG A 257 -13.43 4.39 -2.06
N THR A 258 -13.35 3.23 -2.72
CA THR A 258 -13.11 1.96 -2.05
C THR A 258 -11.89 1.26 -2.60
N GLN A 259 -11.07 0.72 -1.71
CA GLN A 259 -9.99 -0.23 -1.95
C GLN A 259 -10.44 -1.60 -1.44
N ALA A 260 -10.63 -2.55 -2.36
CA ALA A 260 -11.01 -3.92 -2.05
C ALA A 260 -9.82 -4.85 -2.30
N ALA A 261 -9.24 -5.40 -1.22
CA ALA A 261 -8.09 -6.28 -1.29
C ALA A 261 -8.50 -7.69 -1.74
N HIS A 262 -7.54 -8.42 -2.34
CA HIS A 262 -7.63 -9.77 -2.88
C HIS A 262 -8.51 -9.90 -4.11
N CYS A 263 -9.83 -9.93 -3.97
CA CYS A 263 -10.79 -10.05 -5.08
C CYS A 263 -10.58 -11.32 -5.94
N CYS A 264 -10.19 -12.45 -5.33
CA CYS A 264 -9.84 -13.68 -6.05
C CYS A 264 -11.06 -14.38 -6.65
N HIS A 265 -12.24 -14.28 -6.00
CA HIS A 265 -13.45 -15.04 -6.32
C HIS A 265 -14.63 -14.16 -6.73
N LEU A 266 -14.37 -13.07 -7.47
CA LEU A 266 -15.45 -12.23 -8.01
C LEU A 266 -16.18 -12.91 -9.17
N GLU A 267 -17.51 -12.95 -9.09
CA GLU A 267 -18.35 -13.40 -10.18
C GLU A 267 -18.54 -12.32 -11.26
N ALA A 268 -19.08 -12.68 -12.42
CA ALA A 268 -19.32 -11.74 -13.51
C ALA A 268 -20.25 -10.57 -13.10
N LYS A 269 -21.21 -10.83 -12.21
CA LYS A 269 -22.10 -9.81 -11.66
C LYS A 269 -21.37 -8.86 -10.73
N ASP A 270 -20.45 -9.37 -9.93
CA ASP A 270 -19.62 -8.59 -9.00
C ASP A 270 -18.67 -7.67 -9.77
N LEU A 271 -18.00 -8.20 -10.79
CA LEU A 271 -17.15 -7.41 -11.68
C LEU A 271 -17.92 -6.23 -12.30
N ALA A 272 -19.12 -6.50 -12.82
CA ALA A 272 -19.97 -5.46 -13.41
C ALA A 272 -20.44 -4.43 -12.36
N LEU A 273 -20.75 -4.87 -11.14
CA LEU A 273 -21.15 -4.02 -10.02
C LEU A 273 -19.99 -3.11 -9.58
N LEU A 274 -18.86 -3.71 -9.23
CA LEU A 274 -17.68 -3.01 -8.71
C LEU A 274 -17.09 -2.04 -9.74
N GLY A 275 -17.13 -2.42 -11.04
CA GLY A 275 -16.76 -1.52 -12.13
C GLY A 275 -17.66 -0.27 -12.22
N ARG A 276 -19.00 -0.42 -12.07
CA ARG A 276 -19.93 0.72 -12.02
C ARG A 276 -19.70 1.60 -10.78
N ARG A 277 -19.40 1.00 -9.64
CA ARG A 277 -19.11 1.69 -8.38
C ARG A 277 -17.69 2.32 -8.35
N LYS A 278 -16.86 2.01 -9.36
CA LYS A 278 -15.46 2.48 -9.48
C LYS A 278 -14.58 2.04 -8.29
N VAL A 279 -14.88 0.87 -7.76
CA VAL A 279 -14.04 0.24 -6.74
C VAL A 279 -12.66 -0.05 -7.32
N SER A 280 -11.62 0.17 -6.55
CA SER A 280 -10.25 -0.22 -6.88
C SER A 280 -9.99 -1.60 -6.30
N ALA A 281 -9.70 -2.58 -7.14
CA ALA A 281 -9.20 -3.87 -6.69
C ALA A 281 -7.72 -3.75 -6.32
N VAL A 282 -7.34 -4.37 -5.21
CA VAL A 282 -5.96 -4.45 -4.73
C VAL A 282 -5.54 -5.92 -4.71
N CYS A 283 -4.84 -6.37 -5.75
CA CYS A 283 -4.39 -7.75 -5.85
C CYS A 283 -3.14 -7.98 -4.99
N CYS A 284 -3.11 -9.11 -4.28
CA CYS A 284 -2.00 -9.54 -3.43
C CYS A 284 -1.44 -10.91 -3.89
N PRO A 285 -0.93 -11.04 -5.14
CA PRO A 285 -0.74 -12.31 -5.81
C PRO A 285 0.23 -13.28 -5.11
N VAL A 286 1.22 -12.79 -4.38
CA VAL A 286 2.14 -13.65 -3.61
C VAL A 286 1.43 -14.21 -2.38
N GLY A 287 0.72 -13.36 -1.63
CA GLY A 287 -0.03 -13.77 -0.44
C GLY A 287 -1.17 -14.73 -0.78
N ASP A 288 -1.99 -14.39 -1.77
CA ASP A 288 -3.13 -15.20 -2.20
C ASP A 288 -2.71 -16.61 -2.64
N ARG A 289 -1.57 -16.73 -3.34
CA ARG A 289 -1.01 -18.03 -3.74
C ARG A 289 -0.41 -18.79 -2.58
N LYS A 290 0.30 -18.10 -1.67
CA LYS A 290 0.90 -18.74 -0.49
C LYS A 290 -0.17 -19.34 0.43
N LEU A 291 -1.32 -18.67 0.57
CA LEU A 291 -2.47 -19.14 1.33
C LEU A 291 -3.37 -20.12 0.56
N ALA A 292 -3.05 -20.44 -0.69
CA ALA A 292 -3.90 -21.21 -1.59
C ALA A 292 -5.33 -20.61 -1.73
N ALA A 293 -5.46 -19.30 -1.54
CA ALA A 293 -6.73 -18.57 -1.61
C ALA A 293 -7.28 -18.52 -3.03
N GLY A 294 -6.40 -18.41 -4.03
CA GLY A 294 -6.80 -18.33 -5.43
C GLY A 294 -5.97 -17.34 -6.23
N GLU A 295 -6.55 -16.83 -7.31
CA GLU A 295 -5.89 -15.86 -8.18
C GLU A 295 -6.90 -14.85 -8.72
N ALA A 296 -6.68 -13.58 -8.43
CA ALA A 296 -7.47 -12.48 -8.94
C ALA A 296 -7.40 -12.38 -10.48
N ASP A 297 -8.55 -12.29 -11.15
CA ASP A 297 -8.60 -12.13 -12.60
C ASP A 297 -8.43 -10.66 -13.00
N VAL A 298 -7.15 -10.21 -12.99
CA VAL A 298 -6.75 -8.83 -13.33
C VAL A 298 -7.35 -8.37 -14.66
N LEU A 299 -7.38 -9.24 -15.67
CA LEU A 299 -7.89 -8.86 -17.00
C LEU A 299 -9.40 -8.66 -16.99
N ALA A 300 -10.14 -9.52 -16.31
CA ALA A 300 -11.59 -9.38 -16.17
C ALA A 300 -11.95 -8.10 -15.40
N MET A 301 -11.21 -7.77 -14.33
CA MET A 301 -11.39 -6.54 -13.56
C MET A 301 -11.13 -5.29 -14.40
N VAL A 302 -10.02 -5.23 -15.13
CA VAL A 302 -9.69 -4.12 -16.03
C VAL A 302 -10.74 -3.99 -17.13
N LYS A 303 -11.21 -5.10 -17.72
CA LYS A 303 -12.27 -5.12 -18.72
C LYS A 303 -13.61 -4.63 -18.17
N ALA A 304 -13.90 -4.90 -16.91
CA ALA A 304 -15.08 -4.37 -16.20
C ALA A 304 -14.98 -2.88 -15.84
N GLY A 305 -13.83 -2.23 -16.09
CA GLY A 305 -13.60 -0.82 -15.81
C GLY A 305 -13.13 -0.52 -14.39
N MET A 306 -12.74 -1.53 -13.62
CA MET A 306 -12.14 -1.35 -12.31
C MET A 306 -10.73 -0.78 -12.43
N ASN A 307 -10.31 0.00 -11.45
CA ASN A 307 -8.90 0.31 -11.25
C ASN A 307 -8.27 -0.88 -10.53
N VAL A 308 -7.13 -1.38 -11.03
CA VAL A 308 -6.43 -2.51 -10.41
C VAL A 308 -5.04 -2.08 -9.97
N SER A 309 -4.70 -2.35 -8.72
CA SER A 309 -3.41 -2.04 -8.09
C SER A 309 -2.88 -3.25 -7.33
N PHE A 310 -1.72 -3.10 -6.69
CA PHE A 310 -1.12 -4.15 -5.90
C PHE A 310 -1.03 -3.78 -4.42
N GLY A 311 -1.19 -4.79 -3.58
CA GLY A 311 -0.84 -4.80 -2.18
C GLY A 311 0.09 -5.96 -1.87
N THR A 312 0.82 -5.87 -0.78
CA THR A 312 1.62 -7.00 -0.29
C THR A 312 0.82 -7.89 0.63
N ASP A 313 -0.23 -7.35 1.28
CA ASP A 313 -0.78 -7.93 2.49
C ASP A 313 0.23 -7.84 3.65
N SER A 314 -0.01 -8.49 4.78
CA SER A 314 0.87 -8.49 5.94
C SER A 314 2.17 -9.26 5.70
N ALA A 315 3.23 -8.87 6.41
CA ALA A 315 4.46 -9.64 6.41
C ALA A 315 4.29 -11.04 7.01
N ALA A 316 3.28 -11.24 7.86
CA ALA A 316 2.90 -12.55 8.38
C ALA A 316 2.38 -13.50 7.28
N VAL A 317 1.74 -12.94 6.25
CA VAL A 317 1.29 -13.69 5.06
C VAL A 317 2.38 -13.79 4.03
N VAL A 318 2.84 -12.65 3.50
CA VAL A 318 3.68 -12.62 2.30
C VAL A 318 5.17 -12.89 2.57
N GLY A 319 5.62 -12.68 3.80
CA GLY A 319 7.02 -12.82 4.20
C GLY A 319 7.92 -11.65 3.80
N SER A 320 7.57 -10.86 2.78
CA SER A 320 8.35 -9.69 2.31
C SER A 320 7.44 -8.59 1.77
N MET A 321 7.74 -7.33 2.08
CA MET A 321 7.02 -6.15 1.60
C MET A 321 7.49 -5.66 0.22
N ASP A 322 8.06 -6.55 -0.61
CA ASP A 322 8.54 -6.25 -1.97
C ASP A 322 7.40 -6.16 -2.98
N LEU A 323 7.00 -4.92 -3.33
CA LEU A 323 5.91 -4.68 -4.29
C LEU A 323 6.31 -5.01 -5.74
N LEU A 324 7.60 -5.01 -6.10
CA LEU A 324 8.06 -5.46 -7.41
C LEU A 324 7.88 -6.97 -7.57
N ALA A 325 7.99 -7.74 -6.48
CA ALA A 325 7.67 -9.16 -6.49
C ALA A 325 6.18 -9.39 -6.79
N GLN A 326 5.28 -8.59 -6.20
CA GLN A 326 3.83 -8.66 -6.49
C GLN A 326 3.55 -8.37 -7.97
N ALA A 327 4.17 -7.33 -8.53
CA ALA A 327 4.01 -6.96 -9.94
C ALA A 327 4.50 -8.06 -10.89
N ARG A 328 5.63 -8.70 -10.57
CA ARG A 328 6.19 -9.82 -11.32
C ARG A 328 5.26 -11.04 -11.28
N GLU A 329 4.83 -11.43 -10.08
CA GLU A 329 3.94 -12.59 -9.90
C GLU A 329 2.62 -12.42 -10.63
N ALA A 330 1.98 -11.25 -10.54
CA ALA A 330 0.76 -10.96 -11.28
C ALA A 330 0.97 -11.06 -12.80
N ALA A 331 2.09 -10.52 -13.32
CA ALA A 331 2.38 -10.57 -14.74
C ALA A 331 2.62 -12.02 -15.23
N LEU A 332 3.35 -12.82 -14.46
CA LEU A 332 3.62 -14.24 -14.80
C LEU A 332 2.34 -15.07 -14.72
N ALA A 333 1.52 -14.87 -13.70
CA ALA A 333 0.25 -15.53 -13.53
C ALA A 333 -0.72 -15.27 -14.68
N ALA A 334 -0.91 -14.00 -15.03
CA ALA A 334 -1.81 -13.61 -16.11
C ALA A 334 -1.38 -14.21 -17.46
N LYS A 335 -0.06 -14.27 -17.75
CA LYS A 335 0.48 -14.92 -18.95
C LYS A 335 0.25 -16.45 -18.92
N ALA A 336 0.50 -17.08 -17.80
CA ALA A 336 0.29 -18.52 -17.66
C ALA A 336 -1.20 -18.89 -17.83
N LYS A 337 -2.12 -18.09 -17.25
CA LYS A 337 -3.58 -18.28 -17.34
C LYS A 337 -4.10 -18.07 -18.77
N SER A 338 -3.62 -17.03 -19.46
CA SER A 338 -4.09 -16.69 -20.82
C SER A 338 -3.42 -17.49 -21.92
N GLY A 339 -2.22 -18.06 -21.69
CA GLY A 339 -1.38 -18.67 -22.72
C GLY A 339 -0.78 -17.64 -23.70
N ASP A 340 -0.86 -16.34 -23.38
CA ASP A 340 -0.38 -15.24 -24.21
C ASP A 340 0.71 -14.43 -23.48
N PRO A 341 1.96 -14.39 -23.99
CA PRO A 341 3.07 -13.69 -23.36
C PRO A 341 2.93 -12.16 -23.39
N GLU A 342 2.00 -11.58 -24.15
CA GLU A 342 1.75 -10.13 -24.18
C GLU A 342 0.77 -9.69 -23.08
N THR A 343 0.04 -10.62 -22.50
CA THR A 343 -0.90 -10.36 -21.40
C THR A 343 -0.20 -9.76 -20.19
N LEU A 344 -0.75 -8.70 -19.62
CA LEU A 344 -0.21 -7.97 -18.47
C LEU A 344 1.31 -7.75 -18.60
N ASN A 345 1.71 -7.00 -19.60
CA ASN A 345 3.12 -6.71 -19.86
C ASN A 345 3.77 -5.89 -18.71
N ALA A 346 5.10 -5.80 -18.73
CA ALA A 346 5.86 -5.11 -17.69
C ALA A 346 5.41 -3.66 -17.45
N GLN A 347 5.07 -2.94 -18.51
CA GLN A 347 4.58 -1.55 -18.39
C GLN A 347 3.25 -1.48 -17.64
N ALA A 348 2.32 -2.37 -17.95
CA ALA A 348 1.02 -2.43 -17.26
C ALA A 348 1.20 -2.85 -15.78
N ALA A 349 2.08 -3.82 -15.50
CA ALA A 349 2.38 -4.22 -14.13
C ALA A 349 3.01 -3.08 -13.31
N LEU A 350 3.94 -2.31 -13.90
CA LEU A 350 4.53 -1.15 -13.21
C LEU A 350 3.52 -0.01 -13.02
N LEU A 351 2.57 0.20 -13.97
CA LEU A 351 1.45 1.13 -13.77
C LEU A 351 0.59 0.75 -12.57
N MET A 352 0.30 -0.53 -12.37
CA MET A 352 -0.47 -1.02 -11.23
C MET A 352 0.25 -0.79 -9.90
N ALA A 353 1.58 -0.92 -9.87
CA ALA A 353 2.40 -0.67 -8.69
C ALA A 353 2.63 0.83 -8.39
N THR A 354 2.24 1.74 -9.28
CA THR A 354 2.52 3.20 -9.17
C THR A 354 1.25 4.02 -9.38
N VAL A 355 0.87 4.30 -10.64
CA VAL A 355 -0.25 5.20 -11.02
C VAL A 355 -1.59 4.68 -10.54
N CYS A 356 -1.86 3.39 -10.74
CA CYS A 356 -3.12 2.79 -10.31
C CYS A 356 -3.21 2.73 -8.78
N GLY A 357 -2.10 2.47 -8.09
CA GLY A 357 -2.02 2.54 -6.64
C GLY A 357 -2.32 3.96 -6.12
N ALA A 358 -1.68 4.98 -6.69
CA ALA A 358 -1.97 6.37 -6.35
C ALA A 358 -3.45 6.74 -6.57
N LYS A 359 -4.06 6.21 -7.64
CA LYS A 359 -5.49 6.40 -7.90
C LYS A 359 -6.37 5.68 -6.87
N ALA A 360 -6.01 4.47 -6.47
CA ALA A 360 -6.73 3.71 -5.45
C ALA A 360 -6.76 4.47 -4.11
N GLN A 361 -5.63 5.04 -3.70
CA GLN A 361 -5.51 5.88 -2.52
C GLN A 361 -6.15 7.27 -2.63
N GLY A 362 -6.64 7.68 -3.82
CA GLY A 362 -7.14 9.04 -4.04
C GLY A 362 -6.04 10.09 -4.24
N ARG A 363 -4.78 9.68 -4.40
CA ARG A 363 -3.57 10.50 -4.48
C ARG A 363 -3.05 10.70 -5.91
N ALA A 364 -3.85 10.42 -6.95
CA ALA A 364 -3.43 10.49 -8.36
C ALA A 364 -2.95 11.88 -8.81
N LYS A 365 -3.26 12.95 -8.06
CA LYS A 365 -2.77 14.31 -8.30
C LYS A 365 -1.48 14.64 -7.56
N GLU A 366 -1.05 13.73 -6.66
CA GLU A 366 0.11 13.92 -5.80
C GLU A 366 1.29 13.06 -6.23
N CYS A 367 1.07 11.77 -6.48
CA CYS A 367 2.14 10.79 -6.71
C CYS A 367 1.80 9.76 -7.78
N GLY A 368 2.68 8.77 -7.97
CA GLY A 368 2.56 7.67 -8.94
C GLY A 368 3.21 7.95 -10.30
N MET A 369 3.65 9.18 -10.56
CA MET A 369 4.32 9.58 -11.82
C MET A 369 5.50 10.52 -11.53
N ILE A 370 6.52 10.49 -12.40
CA ILE A 370 7.56 11.52 -12.42
C ILE A 370 7.17 12.60 -13.41
N LYS A 371 6.53 13.64 -12.90
CA LYS A 371 5.99 14.75 -13.71
C LYS A 371 6.14 16.07 -12.93
N VAL A 372 6.54 17.14 -13.60
CA VAL A 372 6.68 18.47 -12.98
C VAL A 372 5.37 18.88 -12.30
N GLY A 373 5.46 19.29 -11.04
CA GLY A 373 4.35 19.68 -10.17
C GLY A 373 3.81 18.57 -9.25
N MET A 374 4.13 17.30 -9.51
CA MET A 374 3.84 16.19 -8.60
C MET A 374 4.78 16.22 -7.39
N ASP A 375 4.39 15.57 -6.31
CA ASP A 375 5.27 15.37 -5.18
C ASP A 375 6.50 14.56 -5.60
N ALA A 376 7.65 14.86 -5.04
CA ALA A 376 8.88 14.14 -5.31
C ALA A 376 8.92 12.84 -4.48
N ASP A 377 8.01 11.91 -4.80
CA ASP A 377 8.01 10.54 -4.33
C ASP A 377 8.76 9.70 -5.35
N LEU A 378 10.01 9.43 -5.09
CA LEU A 378 10.95 8.91 -6.06
C LEU A 378 11.73 7.72 -5.50
N VAL A 379 12.01 6.75 -6.36
CA VAL A 379 12.83 5.57 -6.03
C VAL A 379 13.94 5.44 -7.05
N ALA A 380 15.17 5.34 -6.57
CA ALA A 380 16.33 5.01 -7.38
C ALA A 380 16.71 3.54 -7.19
N LEU A 381 16.87 2.84 -8.32
CA LEU A 381 17.36 1.46 -8.40
C LEU A 381 18.81 1.47 -8.91
N ASP A 382 19.66 0.66 -8.30
CA ASP A 382 21.05 0.45 -8.73
C ASP A 382 21.09 -0.54 -9.92
N PHE A 383 21.24 -0.03 -11.13
CA PHE A 383 21.30 -0.82 -12.35
C PHE A 383 22.72 -1.28 -12.72
N THR A 384 23.69 -1.12 -11.82
CA THR A 384 25.04 -1.65 -12.00
C THR A 384 25.18 -3.11 -11.56
N GLN A 385 24.11 -3.69 -11.01
CA GLN A 385 24.11 -5.06 -10.51
C GLN A 385 24.19 -6.08 -11.66
N PRO A 386 24.91 -7.23 -11.48
CA PRO A 386 25.15 -8.20 -12.56
C PRO A 386 23.87 -8.75 -13.19
N HIS A 387 22.77 -8.93 -12.43
CA HIS A 387 21.50 -9.46 -12.93
C HIS A 387 20.67 -8.42 -13.68
N LEU A 388 21.07 -7.14 -13.68
CA LEU A 388 20.42 -6.06 -14.42
C LEU A 388 21.19 -5.66 -15.68
N ILE A 389 22.34 -6.29 -15.95
CA ILE A 389 23.20 -6.02 -17.10
C ILE A 389 23.28 -7.27 -18.00
N PRO A 390 23.12 -7.13 -19.34
CA PRO A 390 22.83 -5.90 -20.08
C PRO A 390 21.37 -5.47 -19.94
N CYS A 391 21.11 -4.15 -20.05
CA CYS A 391 19.77 -3.60 -20.01
C CYS A 391 19.32 -3.15 -21.41
N HIS A 392 18.49 -3.94 -22.10
CA HIS A 392 17.91 -3.59 -23.40
C HIS A 392 16.56 -2.87 -23.27
N ASN A 393 15.85 -3.08 -22.17
CA ASN A 393 14.58 -2.43 -21.87
C ASN A 393 14.48 -2.22 -20.34
N ILE A 394 14.52 -0.95 -19.94
CA ILE A 394 14.54 -0.57 -18.52
C ILE A 394 13.27 -1.06 -17.81
N ILE A 395 12.08 -0.88 -18.40
CA ILE A 395 10.81 -1.27 -17.75
C ILE A 395 10.75 -2.78 -17.57
N ASN A 396 11.17 -3.56 -18.57
CA ASN A 396 11.24 -5.02 -18.47
C ASN A 396 12.19 -5.45 -17.35
N ASN A 397 13.38 -4.82 -17.27
CA ASN A 397 14.34 -5.14 -16.21
C ASN A 397 13.80 -4.78 -14.82
N VAL A 398 13.11 -3.63 -14.67
CA VAL A 398 12.47 -3.25 -13.40
C VAL A 398 11.48 -4.32 -12.93
N VAL A 399 10.65 -4.85 -13.82
CA VAL A 399 9.59 -5.80 -13.43
C VAL A 399 10.09 -7.23 -13.35
N TYR A 400 10.89 -7.69 -14.32
CA TYR A 400 11.24 -9.11 -14.43
C TYR A 400 12.59 -9.47 -13.81
N ALA A 401 13.50 -8.52 -13.66
CA ALA A 401 14.86 -8.79 -13.18
C ALA A 401 15.15 -8.13 -11.84
N ALA A 402 14.74 -6.86 -11.63
CA ALA A 402 14.98 -6.17 -10.36
C ALA A 402 14.08 -6.68 -9.24
N SER A 403 14.44 -6.34 -8.02
CA SER A 403 13.69 -6.57 -6.79
C SER A 403 13.78 -5.33 -5.89
N GLY A 404 13.02 -5.27 -4.81
CA GLY A 404 13.16 -4.22 -3.82
C GLY A 404 14.56 -4.14 -3.19
N ARG A 405 15.38 -5.20 -3.30
CA ARG A 405 16.77 -5.19 -2.81
C ARG A 405 17.70 -4.32 -3.65
N ASP A 406 17.32 -4.03 -4.89
CA ASP A 406 18.09 -3.18 -5.81
C ASP A 406 17.79 -1.69 -5.61
N VAL A 407 16.84 -1.36 -4.73
CA VAL A 407 16.55 0.02 -4.33
C VAL A 407 17.72 0.57 -3.52
N CYS A 408 18.33 1.62 -4.05
CA CYS A 408 19.43 2.33 -3.39
C CYS A 408 19.00 3.65 -2.74
N MET A 409 17.82 4.18 -3.08
CA MET A 409 17.26 5.40 -2.46
C MET A 409 15.74 5.42 -2.57
N THR A 410 15.08 5.86 -1.48
CA THR A 410 13.64 6.15 -1.43
C THR A 410 13.43 7.56 -0.88
N MET A 411 12.70 8.38 -1.65
CA MET A 411 12.39 9.77 -1.34
C MET A 411 10.86 9.95 -1.28
N VAL A 412 10.38 10.65 -0.26
CA VAL A 412 8.96 11.02 -0.10
C VAL A 412 8.87 12.54 0.07
N ARG A 413 8.08 13.20 -0.78
CA ARG A 413 7.95 14.67 -0.80
C ARG A 413 9.30 15.39 -0.75
N GLY A 414 10.28 14.90 -1.50
CA GLY A 414 11.61 15.49 -1.59
C GLY A 414 12.56 15.17 -0.42
N GLU A 415 12.09 14.49 0.60
CA GLU A 415 12.91 14.01 1.72
C GLU A 415 13.40 12.59 1.46
N ILE A 416 14.71 12.37 1.51
CA ILE A 416 15.29 11.04 1.41
C ILE A 416 15.09 10.33 2.74
N LEU A 417 14.22 9.32 2.77
CA LEU A 417 13.94 8.54 3.96
C LEU A 417 14.83 7.29 4.08
N TYR A 418 15.29 6.78 2.93
CA TYR A 418 16.23 5.66 2.87
C TYR A 418 17.27 5.90 1.78
N ALA A 419 18.55 5.64 2.09
CA ALA A 419 19.63 5.64 1.11
C ALA A 419 20.74 4.68 1.51
N SER A 420 21.13 3.75 0.63
CA SER A 420 22.29 2.87 0.75
C SER A 420 22.40 2.20 2.13
N GLY A 421 21.31 1.61 2.61
CA GLY A 421 21.25 0.88 3.89
C GLY A 421 21.01 1.75 5.13
N LYS A 422 20.79 3.06 4.97
CA LYS A 422 20.57 3.99 6.09
C LYS A 422 19.21 4.64 5.99
N TYR A 423 18.51 4.70 7.11
CA TYR A 423 17.28 5.47 7.28
C TYR A 423 17.61 6.83 7.88
N THR A 424 16.85 7.85 7.52
CA THR A 424 17.05 9.21 8.02
C THR A 424 16.14 9.55 9.19
N THR A 425 14.98 8.88 9.28
CA THR A 425 13.93 9.12 10.27
C THR A 425 13.70 7.95 11.21
N ILE A 426 14.25 6.76 10.90
CA ILE A 426 14.07 5.54 11.69
C ILE A 426 15.41 5.11 12.28
N ASP A 427 15.48 5.01 13.61
CA ASP A 427 16.58 4.31 14.29
C ASP A 427 16.27 2.81 14.36
N LEU A 428 16.73 2.07 13.34
CA LEU A 428 16.46 0.64 13.24
C LEU A 428 17.01 -0.16 14.45
N ASN A 429 18.12 0.28 15.05
CA ASN A 429 18.66 -0.40 16.22
C ASN A 429 17.74 -0.22 17.45
N ALA A 430 17.19 0.98 17.64
CA ALA A 430 16.19 1.23 18.68
C ALA A 430 14.92 0.40 18.44
N VAL A 431 14.44 0.31 17.19
CA VAL A 431 13.29 -0.54 16.84
C VAL A 431 13.56 -2.01 17.14
N MET A 432 14.70 -2.54 16.72
CA MET A 432 15.07 -3.94 16.98
C MET A 432 15.18 -4.24 18.48
N LYS A 433 15.70 -3.30 19.26
CA LYS A 433 15.74 -3.41 20.71
C LYS A 433 14.34 -3.44 21.31
N GLU A 434 13.45 -2.54 20.87
CA GLU A 434 12.07 -2.47 21.33
C GLU A 434 11.31 -3.76 21.02
N LEU A 435 11.51 -4.31 19.83
CA LEU A 435 10.93 -5.60 19.46
C LEU A 435 11.40 -6.74 20.38
N ALA A 436 12.71 -6.80 20.68
CA ALA A 436 13.28 -7.86 21.49
C ALA A 436 12.93 -7.73 22.99
N GLU A 437 12.92 -6.50 23.53
CA GLU A 437 12.77 -6.27 24.98
C GLU A 437 11.30 -6.09 25.41
N HIS A 438 10.41 -5.68 24.48
CA HIS A 438 9.00 -5.45 24.80
C HIS A 438 8.05 -6.23 23.90
N ALA A 439 8.04 -6.02 22.58
CA ALA A 439 7.00 -6.53 21.72
C ALA A 439 6.96 -8.07 21.67
N MET A 440 8.09 -8.73 21.47
CA MET A 440 8.15 -10.20 21.44
C MET A 440 7.75 -10.83 22.80
N PRO A 441 8.29 -10.38 23.96
CA PRO A 441 7.83 -10.90 25.24
C PRO A 441 6.34 -10.67 25.51
N THR A 442 5.78 -9.52 25.12
CA THR A 442 4.37 -9.19 25.32
C THR A 442 3.46 -10.07 24.46
N VAL A 443 3.73 -10.16 23.17
CA VAL A 443 2.85 -10.85 22.20
C VAL A 443 2.98 -12.37 22.27
N PHE A 444 4.15 -12.88 22.68
CA PHE A 444 4.41 -14.32 22.79
C PHE A 444 4.52 -14.82 24.23
N ALA A 445 4.02 -14.04 25.21
CA ALA A 445 3.87 -14.56 26.57
C ALA A 445 3.00 -15.83 26.56
N GLU A 446 3.44 -16.85 27.29
CA GLU A 446 2.57 -17.99 27.58
C GLU A 446 1.44 -17.50 28.52
N LYS A 447 0.17 -17.68 28.10
CA LYS A 447 -0.95 -17.45 29.04
C LYS A 447 -0.79 -18.48 30.16
N GLU A 448 -0.59 -18.04 31.40
CA GLU A 448 -0.76 -18.96 32.55
C GLU A 448 -2.15 -19.56 32.43
N GLU A 449 -2.22 -20.87 32.25
CA GLU A 449 -3.49 -21.61 32.36
C GLU A 449 -4.00 -21.35 33.78
N THR A 450 -4.94 -20.43 33.94
CA THR A 450 -5.73 -20.32 35.17
C THR A 450 -6.59 -21.56 35.23
N GLU A 451 -6.19 -22.49 36.13
CA GLU A 451 -6.97 -23.68 36.53
C GLU A 451 -8.40 -23.32 37.01
#